data_925b011a55d922dd2f03a940b4c4ec4f
#
_entry.id   925b011a55d922dd2f03a940b4c4ec4f
#
_cell.length_a   1.000
_cell.length_b   1.000
_cell.length_c   1.000
_cell.angle_alpha   90.00
_cell.angle_beta   90.00
_cell.angle_gamma   90.00
#
_symmetry.space_group_name_H-M   'P 1'
#
loop_
_entity.id
_entity.type
_entity.pdbx_description
1 polymer ?
#
loop_
_entity_poly.entity_id
_entity_poly.type
_entity_poly.pdbx_seq_one_letter_code
_entity_poly.pdbx_strand_id
1 'polypeptide(L)'
;VVSDKSHRTTAMTTTTSTMRRRTRTVTRRKTRAVPSDASVASTTASESSESSESSFDWFQAWYPLRPTSFLDADEPNEVRVLGKKLVAYLDKTRGEWCVLEDSCPHRRAPLSLGYVQKDGALACRYHGWAFDGKDGKCVSIPMSVDETAEKTACASPRSCAQSFPCRVEDGILWVWPTSGADAALKSAGTPCATSLAEEGTLPGEWGMVELPVGYAPALENQFDPSHAEWLHAKYDEEGQLSDKANAGFVAMTKFNVREGTMNKDGFIVDHGGYNKANADVSASRVFTAPCSSRSEYVDAKGKKYLSAAILYTPTEPGRTLMFTKFQAHQSGAVQGAGAKKVSPADRLNSLVSAPAKSLFDFYIDNFTSDPALVRVGLSHGTPPGSSAYNLGDQDILAMHGVEVEMESLDKPWKQSYYLPTPADAGVSTFRSWMDAHAGGRVAWAPGVADDASKVKSEAEQLDRYHRHTKHCVACKTALAELGELEERCVLASKYLLAGGVFLAVTGAAFDQQAPATISACLAGASLVGAEMVRDMQHEFVSSVPRRGVPKPKLW
;
A
#
# COMPACT_ATOMS: atom_id res chain seq x y z
N VAL A 1 -54.06 -18.16 -38.42
CA VAL A 1 -55.16 -17.40 -37.81
C VAL A 1 -54.57 -16.10 -37.28
N VAL A 2 -55.02 -15.06 -37.89
CA VAL A 2 -54.71 -13.62 -37.76
C VAL A 2 -55.25 -13.06 -36.45
N SER A 3 -54.52 -12.09 -35.81
CA SER A 3 -55.10 -10.89 -35.21
C SER A 3 -53.97 -10.04 -34.57
N ASP A 4 -53.60 -9.06 -35.14
CA ASP A 4 -53.68 -7.60 -35.21
C ASP A 4 -54.22 -6.91 -33.93
N LYS A 5 -53.46 -5.95 -33.46
CA LYS A 5 -53.78 -4.69 -32.75
C LYS A 5 -52.59 -4.24 -31.87
N SER A 6 -52.17 -3.04 -31.81
CA SER A 6 -52.40 -1.70 -32.37
C SER A 6 -51.46 -0.77 -31.59
N HIS A 7 -50.80 0.11 -32.31
CA HIS A 7 -49.98 1.21 -31.76
C HIS A 7 -50.78 2.11 -30.83
N ARG A 8 -50.19 2.53 -29.71
CA ARG A 8 -50.54 3.76 -29.01
C ARG A 8 -49.26 4.56 -28.74
N THR A 9 -49.14 5.60 -29.53
CA THR A 9 -48.22 6.72 -29.38
C THR A 9 -48.70 7.59 -28.23
N THR A 10 -47.87 7.78 -27.18
CA THR A 10 -48.15 8.77 -26.14
C THR A 10 -47.14 9.90 -26.31
N ALA A 11 -47.64 11.07 -26.65
CA ALA A 11 -46.87 12.29 -26.80
C ALA A 11 -46.39 12.79 -25.43
N MET A 12 -45.11 13.09 -25.34
CA MET A 12 -44.48 13.75 -24.18
C MET A 12 -44.59 15.27 -24.39
N THR A 13 -45.38 15.90 -23.56
CA THR A 13 -45.50 17.35 -23.48
C THR A 13 -44.33 17.92 -22.68
N THR A 14 -43.49 18.71 -23.34
CA THR A 14 -42.37 19.43 -22.74
C THR A 14 -42.89 20.70 -22.06
N THR A 15 -42.81 20.76 -20.74
CA THR A 15 -43.12 21.99 -20.00
C THR A 15 -41.80 22.69 -19.67
N THR A 16 -41.52 23.79 -20.35
CA THR A 16 -40.42 24.73 -20.10
C THR A 16 -40.77 25.62 -18.91
N SER A 17 -40.09 25.43 -17.79
CA SER A 17 -40.15 26.32 -16.63
C SER A 17 -39.02 27.34 -16.69
N THR A 18 -39.36 28.58 -16.95
CA THR A 18 -38.48 29.75 -16.91
C THR A 18 -38.18 30.15 -15.47
N MET A 19 -36.98 29.91 -14.99
CA MET A 19 -36.52 30.37 -13.68
C MET A 19 -36.00 31.81 -13.78
N ARG A 20 -36.77 32.76 -13.22
CA ARG A 20 -36.40 34.16 -13.03
C ARG A 20 -35.26 34.28 -12.03
N ARG A 21 -34.10 34.77 -12.48
CA ARG A 21 -32.98 35.21 -11.64
C ARG A 21 -33.36 36.43 -10.82
N ARG A 22 -33.43 36.29 -9.50
CA ARG A 22 -33.49 37.43 -8.57
C ARG A 22 -32.07 37.84 -8.20
N THR A 23 -31.62 38.97 -8.68
CA THR A 23 -30.44 39.69 -8.22
C THR A 23 -30.68 40.27 -6.82
N ARG A 24 -29.89 39.87 -5.85
CA ARG A 24 -29.89 40.47 -4.51
C ARG A 24 -28.75 41.49 -4.43
N THR A 25 -29.13 42.77 -4.37
CA THR A 25 -28.24 43.90 -4.16
C THR A 25 -27.79 43.88 -2.68
N VAL A 26 -26.47 43.79 -2.45
CA VAL A 26 -25.89 43.90 -1.11
C VAL A 26 -25.56 45.38 -0.86
N THR A 27 -26.26 45.97 0.07
CA THR A 27 -26.03 47.33 0.54
C THR A 27 -24.88 47.32 1.58
N ARG A 28 -23.84 48.05 1.28
CA ARG A 28 -22.66 48.26 2.13
C ARG A 28 -23.01 49.23 3.26
N ARG A 29 -23.09 48.75 4.51
CA ARG A 29 -23.22 49.60 5.70
C ARG A 29 -21.84 50.14 6.11
N LYS A 30 -21.68 51.42 6.19
CA LYS A 30 -20.54 52.16 6.76
C LYS A 30 -20.54 51.99 8.29
N THR A 31 -19.46 51.53 8.84
CA THR A 31 -19.22 51.54 10.28
C THR A 31 -18.62 52.89 10.68
N ARG A 32 -19.22 53.47 11.72
CA ARG A 32 -18.88 54.74 12.37
C ARG A 32 -17.93 54.43 13.51
N ALA A 33 -16.82 55.18 13.60
CA ALA A 33 -15.86 55.13 14.68
C ALA A 33 -16.43 55.75 15.96
N VAL A 34 -16.04 55.23 17.13
CA VAL A 34 -16.26 55.80 18.46
C VAL A 34 -14.93 55.72 19.22
N PRO A 35 -14.60 56.74 20.03
CA PRO A 35 -13.27 56.99 20.53
C PRO A 35 -12.88 56.23 21.81
N SER A 36 -11.57 56.20 22.05
CA SER A 36 -10.87 55.74 23.24
C SER A 36 -11.23 56.55 24.47
N ASP A 37 -11.37 55.91 25.64
CA ASP A 37 -10.77 56.43 26.85
C ASP A 37 -10.48 55.35 27.91
N ALA A 38 -9.45 55.56 28.62
CA ALA A 38 -8.60 54.80 29.49
C ALA A 38 -9.27 54.29 30.81
N SER A 39 -8.76 53.18 31.39
CA SER A 39 -7.90 53.26 32.61
C SER A 39 -7.56 51.86 33.14
N VAL A 40 -6.33 51.61 33.27
CA VAL A 40 -5.50 50.86 34.22
C VAL A 40 -6.26 50.06 35.32
N ALA A 41 -6.04 48.74 35.31
CA ALA A 41 -5.90 47.93 36.52
C ALA A 41 -4.90 46.78 36.19
N SER A 42 -3.70 46.88 36.75
CA SER A 42 -2.70 45.82 36.79
C SER A 42 -3.18 44.69 37.69
N THR A 43 -3.39 43.53 37.14
CA THR A 43 -3.43 42.26 37.88
C THR A 43 -2.31 41.38 37.35
N THR A 44 -1.31 41.19 38.18
CA THR A 44 -0.23 40.22 37.97
C THR A 44 -0.83 38.84 37.90
N ALA A 45 -0.97 38.32 36.66
CA ALA A 45 -1.18 36.89 36.43
C ALA A 45 0.22 36.27 36.42
N SER A 46 0.47 35.37 37.35
CA SER A 46 1.57 34.45 37.36
C SER A 46 1.58 33.67 36.04
N GLU A 47 2.58 33.93 35.19
CA GLU A 47 2.91 33.05 34.09
C GLU A 47 3.35 31.71 34.68
N SER A 48 2.43 30.75 34.69
CA SER A 48 2.79 29.36 34.74
C SER A 48 3.47 29.05 33.41
N SER A 49 4.76 28.89 33.43
CA SER A 49 5.54 28.32 32.34
C SER A 49 5.13 26.85 32.17
N GLU A 50 4.00 26.60 31.49
CA GLU A 50 3.79 25.33 30.82
C GLU A 50 4.85 25.27 29.73
N SER A 51 5.84 24.39 29.92
CA SER A 51 6.75 23.98 28.88
C SER A 51 5.90 23.48 27.71
N SER A 52 5.81 24.26 26.62
CA SER A 52 5.20 23.82 25.37
C SER A 52 6.03 22.64 24.88
N GLU A 53 5.58 21.41 25.18
CA GLU A 53 6.10 20.22 24.48
C GLU A 53 5.95 20.51 22.98
N SER A 54 7.08 20.56 22.27
CA SER A 54 7.08 20.87 20.85
C SER A 54 6.23 19.83 20.11
N SER A 55 5.27 20.29 19.30
CA SER A 55 4.44 19.39 18.47
C SER A 55 5.31 18.62 17.48
N PHE A 56 4.87 17.41 17.12
CA PHE A 56 5.48 16.62 16.05
C PHE A 56 5.33 17.32 14.70
N ASP A 57 6.43 17.44 13.95
CA ASP A 57 6.43 18.01 12.59
C ASP A 57 6.56 16.88 11.55
N TRP A 58 5.49 16.65 10.79
CA TRP A 58 5.42 15.63 9.75
C TRP A 58 6.52 15.77 8.68
N PHE A 59 7.02 16.96 8.42
CA PHE A 59 8.05 17.20 7.42
C PHE A 59 9.48 17.15 7.98
N GLN A 60 9.63 16.89 9.28
CA GLN A 60 10.91 16.79 9.97
C GLN A 60 11.13 15.38 10.55
N ALA A 61 10.83 14.35 9.77
CA ALA A 61 11.00 12.95 10.14
C ALA A 61 11.40 12.10 8.93
N TRP A 62 12.00 10.94 9.18
CA TRP A 62 12.31 9.95 8.17
C TRP A 62 11.10 9.08 7.84
N TYR A 63 10.89 8.82 6.56
CA TYR A 63 9.84 7.92 6.07
C TYR A 63 10.42 6.81 5.21
N PRO A 64 10.01 5.55 5.40
CA PRO A 64 10.36 4.46 4.49
C PRO A 64 9.62 4.66 3.16
N LEU A 65 10.35 4.59 2.05
CA LEU A 65 9.77 4.68 0.70
C LEU A 65 9.49 3.32 0.09
N ARG A 66 10.51 2.47 0.05
CA ARG A 66 10.42 1.09 -0.46
C ARG A 66 11.59 0.23 0.04
N PRO A 67 11.41 -1.09 0.22
CA PRO A 67 12.53 -2.00 0.28
C PRO A 67 13.35 -1.90 -1.00
N THR A 68 14.67 -1.96 -0.90
CA THR A 68 15.54 -1.86 -2.08
C THR A 68 15.34 -3.00 -3.08
N SER A 69 14.88 -4.17 -2.62
CA SER A 69 14.47 -5.30 -3.46
C SER A 69 13.19 -5.05 -4.28
N PHE A 70 12.44 -4.01 -3.97
CA PHE A 70 11.26 -3.57 -4.73
C PHE A 70 11.55 -2.44 -5.70
N LEU A 71 12.76 -1.89 -5.68
CA LEU A 71 13.18 -0.81 -6.55
C LEU A 71 13.90 -1.36 -7.78
N ASP A 72 13.58 -0.80 -8.94
CA ASP A 72 14.34 -1.06 -10.16
C ASP A 72 15.66 -0.30 -10.09
N ALA A 73 16.77 -1.03 -10.17
CA ALA A 73 18.12 -0.46 -10.12
C ALA A 73 18.58 0.11 -11.48
N ASP A 74 17.87 -0.20 -12.55
CA ASP A 74 18.18 0.22 -13.92
C ASP A 74 17.35 1.43 -14.37
N GLU A 75 16.15 1.60 -13.78
CA GLU A 75 15.17 2.62 -14.18
C GLU A 75 14.78 3.53 -13.00
N PRO A 76 14.33 4.77 -13.27
CA PRO A 76 13.77 5.64 -12.25
C PRO A 76 12.46 5.09 -11.69
N ASN A 77 12.29 5.17 -10.36
CA ASN A 77 11.12 4.67 -9.65
C ASN A 77 10.25 5.83 -9.15
N GLU A 78 8.98 5.90 -9.54
CA GLU A 78 8.03 6.82 -8.92
C GLU A 78 7.75 6.39 -7.48
N VAL A 79 7.88 7.34 -6.53
CA VAL A 79 7.57 7.14 -5.10
C VAL A 79 6.84 8.35 -4.54
N ARG A 80 6.12 8.16 -3.42
CA ARG A 80 5.33 9.24 -2.81
C ARG A 80 5.46 9.24 -1.31
N VAL A 81 5.42 10.44 -0.71
CA VAL A 81 5.34 10.64 0.73
C VAL A 81 4.65 11.97 1.04
N LEU A 82 3.68 11.99 1.96
CA LEU A 82 2.95 13.18 2.38
C LEU A 82 2.37 14.00 1.22
N GLY A 83 1.90 13.34 0.16
CA GLY A 83 1.38 13.97 -1.05
C GLY A 83 2.45 14.49 -2.02
N LYS A 84 3.73 14.41 -1.68
CA LYS A 84 4.83 14.76 -2.59
C LYS A 84 5.09 13.64 -3.57
N LYS A 85 5.21 13.99 -4.86
CA LYS A 85 5.66 13.10 -5.91
C LYS A 85 7.17 13.18 -6.01
N LEU A 86 7.83 12.05 -5.83
CA LEU A 86 9.28 11.93 -5.84
C LEU A 86 9.71 10.86 -6.85
N VAL A 87 10.93 10.93 -7.30
CA VAL A 87 11.59 9.90 -8.10
C VAL A 87 12.81 9.40 -7.36
N ALA A 88 12.89 8.08 -7.15
CA ALA A 88 14.05 7.41 -6.60
C ALA A 88 14.78 6.65 -7.71
N TYR A 89 16.11 6.76 -7.77
CA TYR A 89 16.93 6.05 -8.75
C TYR A 89 18.32 5.73 -8.18
N LEU A 90 18.95 4.72 -8.74
CA LEU A 90 20.31 4.32 -8.36
C LEU A 90 21.33 5.02 -9.27
N ASP A 91 22.14 5.89 -8.69
CA ASP A 91 23.36 6.35 -9.35
C ASP A 91 24.40 5.24 -9.28
N LYS A 92 24.55 4.50 -10.37
CA LYS A 92 25.48 3.36 -10.46
C LYS A 92 26.94 3.77 -10.40
N THR A 93 27.26 5.03 -10.70
CA THR A 93 28.64 5.54 -10.65
C THR A 93 29.13 5.71 -9.21
N ARG A 94 28.21 6.08 -8.32
CA ARG A 94 28.46 6.26 -6.88
C ARG A 94 28.00 5.04 -6.05
N GLY A 95 27.13 4.19 -6.62
CA GLY A 95 26.50 3.08 -5.90
C GLY A 95 25.48 3.57 -4.86
N GLU A 96 24.89 4.74 -5.05
CA GLU A 96 24.02 5.41 -4.09
C GLU A 96 22.63 5.65 -4.68
N TRP A 97 21.60 5.43 -3.86
CA TRP A 97 20.25 5.85 -4.20
C TRP A 97 20.10 7.36 -4.03
N CYS A 98 19.43 7.98 -4.99
CA CYS A 98 19.13 9.40 -5.01
C CYS A 98 17.62 9.63 -5.07
N VAL A 99 17.13 10.70 -4.42
CA VAL A 99 15.71 11.06 -4.46
C VAL A 99 15.56 12.52 -4.87
N LEU A 100 14.85 12.75 -5.97
CA LEU A 100 14.52 14.08 -6.47
C LEU A 100 13.00 14.31 -6.48
N GLU A 101 12.55 15.56 -6.57
CA GLU A 101 11.16 15.89 -6.93
C GLU A 101 10.85 15.29 -8.31
N ASP A 102 9.73 14.59 -8.44
CA ASP A 102 9.32 14.01 -9.73
C ASP A 102 8.71 15.07 -10.65
N SER A 103 9.50 16.11 -10.91
CA SER A 103 9.07 17.28 -11.68
C SER A 103 10.26 18.01 -12.30
N CYS A 104 10.45 17.87 -13.60
CA CYS A 104 11.51 18.56 -14.33
C CYS A 104 11.30 20.09 -14.25
N PRO A 105 12.29 20.87 -13.79
CA PRO A 105 12.16 22.33 -13.68
C PRO A 105 11.90 23.03 -15.01
N HIS A 106 12.23 22.42 -16.15
CA HIS A 106 11.97 23.02 -17.47
C HIS A 106 10.46 23.22 -17.73
N ARG A 107 9.67 22.15 -17.76
CA ARG A 107 8.23 22.19 -18.08
C ARG A 107 7.39 21.20 -17.26
N ARG A 108 7.85 20.83 -16.08
CA ARG A 108 7.14 20.00 -15.10
C ARG A 108 6.81 18.56 -15.57
N ALA A 109 7.52 18.04 -16.58
CA ALA A 109 7.39 16.64 -16.94
C ALA A 109 7.91 15.73 -15.80
N PRO A 110 7.26 14.57 -15.55
CA PRO A 110 7.74 13.62 -14.55
C PRO A 110 9.15 13.12 -14.89
N LEU A 111 10.06 13.19 -13.92
CA LEU A 111 11.43 12.66 -14.05
C LEU A 111 11.46 11.14 -13.92
N SER A 112 10.45 10.55 -13.28
CA SER A 112 10.25 9.09 -13.21
C SER A 112 10.02 8.44 -14.57
N LEU A 113 9.61 9.20 -15.59
CA LEU A 113 9.54 8.76 -16.99
C LEU A 113 10.87 8.91 -17.73
N GLY A 114 11.90 9.43 -17.05
CA GLY A 114 13.23 9.68 -17.58
C GLY A 114 14.09 8.44 -17.74
N TYR A 115 15.39 8.63 -17.66
CA TYR A 115 16.40 7.54 -17.67
C TYR A 115 17.66 8.00 -16.97
N VAL A 116 18.40 7.05 -16.39
CA VAL A 116 19.69 7.32 -15.75
C VAL A 116 20.79 7.26 -16.82
N GLN A 117 21.59 8.33 -16.91
CA GLN A 117 22.73 8.40 -17.84
C GLN A 117 23.92 7.59 -17.32
N LYS A 118 24.91 7.35 -18.20
CA LYS A 118 26.12 6.60 -17.84
C LYS A 118 26.98 7.28 -16.75
N ASP A 119 26.87 8.58 -16.64
CA ASP A 119 27.54 9.42 -15.63
C ASP A 119 26.79 9.49 -14.31
N GLY A 120 25.63 8.83 -14.20
CA GLY A 120 24.80 8.78 -12.99
C GLY A 120 23.76 9.88 -12.90
N ALA A 121 23.70 10.82 -13.87
CA ALA A 121 22.69 11.88 -13.87
C ALA A 121 21.32 11.36 -14.32
N LEU A 122 20.23 11.89 -13.72
CA LEU A 122 18.87 11.59 -14.14
C LEU A 122 18.43 12.55 -15.25
N ALA A 123 18.13 12.00 -16.43
CA ALA A 123 17.73 12.77 -17.61
C ALA A 123 16.22 12.74 -17.84
N CYS A 124 15.64 13.91 -18.05
CA CYS A 124 14.25 14.07 -18.44
C CYS A 124 14.00 13.60 -19.87
N ARG A 125 13.13 12.63 -20.08
CA ARG A 125 12.86 12.08 -21.42
C ARG A 125 12.19 13.09 -22.37
N TYR A 126 11.58 14.16 -21.81
CA TYR A 126 10.87 15.13 -22.65
C TYR A 126 11.81 16.02 -23.47
N HIS A 127 12.90 16.56 -22.88
CA HIS A 127 13.85 17.44 -23.59
C HIS A 127 15.32 17.19 -23.24
N GLY A 128 15.65 16.09 -22.58
CA GLY A 128 17.01 15.69 -22.29
C GLY A 128 17.73 16.46 -21.16
N TRP A 129 17.06 17.37 -20.46
CA TRP A 129 17.69 18.03 -19.30
C TRP A 129 18.10 17.00 -18.28
N ALA A 130 19.35 17.09 -17.80
CA ALA A 130 19.91 16.12 -16.87
C ALA A 130 20.29 16.77 -15.53
N PHE A 131 20.15 16.02 -14.45
CA PHE A 131 20.30 16.50 -13.08
C PHE A 131 21.18 15.55 -12.26
N ASP A 132 22.10 16.12 -11.48
CA ASP A 132 22.86 15.36 -10.50
C ASP A 132 21.93 14.92 -9.34
N GLY A 133 22.06 13.67 -8.91
CA GLY A 133 21.20 13.10 -7.90
C GLY A 133 21.41 13.61 -6.48
N LYS A 134 22.63 14.04 -6.18
CA LYS A 134 23.00 14.44 -4.82
C LYS A 134 22.43 15.79 -4.44
N ASP A 135 22.52 16.78 -5.34
CA ASP A 135 22.12 18.14 -5.07
C ASP A 135 21.08 18.71 -6.05
N GLY A 136 20.66 17.92 -7.04
CA GLY A 136 19.64 18.30 -8.03
C GLY A 136 20.13 19.30 -9.06
N LYS A 137 21.42 19.63 -9.10
CA LYS A 137 21.95 20.60 -10.09
C LYS A 137 21.74 20.14 -11.50
N CYS A 138 21.39 21.08 -12.37
CA CYS A 138 21.38 20.82 -13.81
C CYS A 138 22.82 20.61 -14.30
N VAL A 139 23.04 19.48 -14.98
CA VAL A 139 24.34 19.09 -15.54
C VAL A 139 24.36 19.14 -17.07
N SER A 140 23.19 19.12 -17.72
CA SER A 140 23.10 19.23 -19.18
C SER A 140 21.75 19.78 -19.66
N ILE A 141 21.84 20.60 -20.71
CA ILE A 141 20.71 21.13 -21.49
C ILE A 141 21.04 20.96 -22.98
N PRO A 142 20.71 19.79 -23.60
CA PRO A 142 21.20 19.41 -24.91
C PRO A 142 20.86 20.37 -26.07
N MET A 143 19.82 21.20 -25.92
CA MET A 143 19.38 22.15 -26.95
C MET A 143 19.97 23.56 -26.79
N SER A 144 21.02 23.72 -25.96
CA SER A 144 21.76 24.97 -25.85
C SER A 144 22.52 25.27 -27.13
N VAL A 145 22.64 26.55 -27.47
CA VAL A 145 23.28 26.98 -28.72
C VAL A 145 24.80 26.72 -28.72
N ASP A 146 25.41 26.74 -27.55
CA ASP A 146 26.81 26.44 -27.33
C ASP A 146 27.07 26.05 -25.87
N GLU A 147 28.29 25.61 -25.58
CA GLU A 147 28.72 25.18 -24.25
C GLU A 147 28.65 26.29 -23.19
N THR A 148 28.91 27.54 -23.58
CA THR A 148 28.88 28.71 -22.67
C THR A 148 27.44 29.02 -22.25
N ALA A 149 26.52 28.99 -23.21
CA ALA A 149 25.09 29.16 -22.97
C ALA A 149 24.54 28.03 -22.09
N GLU A 150 24.95 26.78 -22.32
CA GLU A 150 24.58 25.64 -21.50
C GLU A 150 25.05 25.79 -20.06
N LYS A 151 26.35 26.09 -19.85
CA LYS A 151 26.92 26.32 -18.52
C LYS A 151 26.21 27.45 -17.77
N THR A 152 25.89 28.53 -18.49
CA THR A 152 25.18 29.67 -17.91
C THR A 152 23.74 29.29 -17.49
N ALA A 153 23.04 28.56 -18.35
CA ALA A 153 21.69 28.11 -18.06
C ALA A 153 21.64 27.09 -16.91
N CYS A 154 22.57 26.11 -16.90
CA CYS A 154 22.68 25.12 -15.83
C CYS A 154 23.08 25.75 -14.48
N ALA A 155 23.83 26.85 -14.47
CA ALA A 155 24.21 27.56 -13.24
C ALA A 155 23.04 28.31 -12.57
N SER A 156 21.91 28.45 -13.26
CA SER A 156 20.74 29.11 -12.71
C SER A 156 20.09 28.23 -11.62
N PRO A 157 19.75 28.77 -10.43
CA PRO A 157 18.97 28.01 -9.44
C PRO A 157 17.60 27.53 -9.97
N ARG A 158 17.07 28.20 -11.01
CA ARG A 158 15.78 27.80 -11.63
C ARG A 158 15.88 26.57 -12.51
N SER A 159 17.07 26.16 -12.90
CA SER A 159 17.30 24.95 -13.66
C SER A 159 17.54 23.70 -12.80
N CYS A 160 17.68 23.83 -11.48
CA CYS A 160 17.91 22.72 -10.58
C CYS A 160 16.62 21.96 -10.26
N ALA A 161 16.69 20.63 -10.26
CA ALA A 161 15.67 19.78 -9.64
C ALA A 161 15.83 19.83 -8.12
N GLN A 162 14.72 19.64 -7.38
CA GLN A 162 14.79 19.60 -5.93
C GLN A 162 15.26 18.21 -5.46
N SER A 163 16.36 18.14 -4.70
CA SER A 163 16.86 16.90 -4.10
C SER A 163 16.45 16.78 -2.64
N PHE A 164 16.27 15.53 -2.19
CA PHE A 164 15.85 15.21 -0.83
C PHE A 164 16.88 14.30 -0.16
N PRO A 165 17.22 14.54 1.13
CA PRO A 165 18.06 13.61 1.86
C PRO A 165 17.44 12.23 1.86
N CYS A 166 18.23 11.23 1.51
CA CYS A 166 17.81 9.83 1.53
C CYS A 166 18.95 8.93 2.00
N ARG A 167 18.63 7.74 2.47
CA ARG A 167 19.59 6.70 2.86
C ARG A 167 18.95 5.32 2.82
N VAL A 168 19.78 4.31 2.70
CA VAL A 168 19.35 2.92 2.84
C VAL A 168 19.66 2.46 4.26
N GLU A 169 18.66 1.98 4.97
CA GLU A 169 18.79 1.41 6.31
C GLU A 169 17.87 0.22 6.47
N ASP A 170 18.39 -0.91 7.00
CA ASP A 170 17.70 -2.19 7.11
C ASP A 170 17.04 -2.66 5.80
N GLY A 171 17.73 -2.46 4.65
CA GLY A 171 17.22 -2.86 3.34
C GLY A 171 16.08 -1.99 2.78
N ILE A 172 15.74 -0.88 3.43
CA ILE A 172 14.73 0.08 2.97
C ILE A 172 15.40 1.38 2.55
N LEU A 173 14.93 1.97 1.45
CA LEU A 173 15.24 3.36 1.08
C LEU A 173 14.33 4.29 1.90
N TRP A 174 14.95 5.16 2.69
CA TRP A 174 14.30 6.19 3.50
C TRP A 174 14.48 7.56 2.86
N VAL A 175 13.51 8.45 3.07
CA VAL A 175 13.56 9.85 2.63
C VAL A 175 13.20 10.80 3.77
N TRP A 176 13.86 11.94 3.78
CA TRP A 176 13.48 13.11 4.57
C TRP A 176 12.68 14.06 3.68
N PRO A 177 11.40 14.37 3.97
CA PRO A 177 10.48 14.99 3.01
C PRO A 177 10.67 16.51 2.82
N THR A 178 11.76 17.09 3.32
CA THR A 178 12.18 18.46 3.02
C THR A 178 13.57 18.48 2.38
N SER A 179 13.92 19.57 1.74
CA SER A 179 15.14 19.73 0.94
C SER A 179 15.97 20.92 1.41
N GLY A 180 17.20 21.02 0.89
CA GLY A 180 18.13 22.13 1.20
C GLY A 180 19.05 21.84 2.38
N ALA A 181 19.93 22.80 2.70
CA ALA A 181 21.00 22.63 3.69
C ALA A 181 20.48 22.34 5.11
N ASP A 182 19.40 23.00 5.50
CA ASP A 182 18.76 22.78 6.82
C ASP A 182 18.19 21.36 6.95
N ALA A 183 17.52 20.87 5.89
CA ALA A 183 17.03 19.48 5.82
C ALA A 183 18.18 18.47 5.90
N ALA A 184 19.27 18.70 5.17
CA ALA A 184 20.45 17.84 5.21
C ALA A 184 21.06 17.76 6.61
N LEU A 185 21.16 18.90 7.31
CA LEU A 185 21.69 18.94 8.68
C LEU A 185 20.78 18.21 9.67
N LYS A 186 19.48 18.50 9.65
CA LYS A 186 18.50 17.88 10.57
C LYS A 186 18.37 16.37 10.32
N SER A 187 18.27 15.96 9.06
CA SER A 187 18.19 14.55 8.70
C SER A 187 19.43 13.75 9.11
N ALA A 188 20.63 14.35 9.01
CA ALA A 188 21.87 13.72 9.45
C ALA A 188 21.90 13.47 10.97
N GLY A 189 21.31 14.38 11.76
CA GLY A 189 21.22 14.26 13.22
C GLY A 189 20.05 13.41 13.72
N THR A 190 19.14 12.96 12.86
CA THR A 190 17.94 12.21 13.25
C THR A 190 18.07 10.75 12.80
N PRO A 191 17.95 9.76 13.70
CA PRO A 191 17.97 8.34 13.33
C PRO A 191 16.67 7.94 12.61
N CYS A 192 16.72 6.90 11.78
CA CYS A 192 15.50 6.24 11.28
C CYS A 192 14.83 5.43 12.40
N ALA A 193 13.53 5.21 12.29
CA ALA A 193 12.77 4.51 13.31
C ALA A 193 13.24 3.06 13.55
N THR A 194 13.81 2.41 12.55
CA THR A 194 14.38 1.05 12.67
C THR A 194 15.62 0.99 13.53
N SER A 195 16.45 2.03 13.52
CA SER A 195 17.67 2.10 14.36
C SER A 195 17.40 2.45 15.82
N LEU A 196 16.19 2.92 16.13
CA LEU A 196 15.76 3.19 17.51
C LEU A 196 15.29 1.95 18.26
N ALA A 197 15.20 0.79 17.60
CA ALA A 197 14.83 -0.45 18.26
C ALA A 197 15.99 -0.94 19.13
N GLU A 198 15.80 -1.00 20.45
CA GLU A 198 16.81 -1.45 21.43
C GLU A 198 17.42 -2.83 21.09
N GLU A 199 16.65 -3.71 20.44
CA GLU A 199 17.04 -5.07 20.09
C GLU A 199 17.53 -5.21 18.64
N GLY A 200 17.72 -4.10 17.92
CA GLY A 200 18.12 -4.11 16.51
C GLY A 200 17.00 -4.50 15.56
N THR A 201 17.37 -4.77 14.31
CA THR A 201 16.42 -5.11 13.23
C THR A 201 16.07 -6.59 13.26
N LEU A 202 14.85 -6.94 12.85
CA LEU A 202 14.43 -8.32 12.68
C LEU A 202 15.09 -8.94 11.45
N PRO A 203 15.41 -10.23 11.45
CA PRO A 203 15.92 -10.92 10.28
C PRO A 203 14.86 -11.08 9.18
N GLY A 204 15.31 -11.27 7.94
CA GLY A 204 14.47 -11.53 6.77
C GLY A 204 14.19 -10.30 5.94
N GLU A 205 13.45 -10.49 4.85
CA GLU A 205 13.07 -9.46 3.90
C GLU A 205 11.81 -8.70 4.35
N TRP A 206 11.75 -7.43 3.98
CA TRP A 206 10.56 -6.62 4.19
C TRP A 206 9.47 -6.94 3.14
N GLY A 207 8.28 -7.29 3.61
CA GLY A 207 7.08 -7.23 2.78
C GLY A 207 6.60 -5.78 2.64
N MET A 208 5.97 -5.44 1.51
CA MET A 208 5.38 -4.13 1.29
C MET A 208 4.05 -4.24 0.55
N VAL A 209 3.07 -3.46 0.99
CA VAL A 209 1.78 -3.28 0.31
C VAL A 209 1.32 -1.83 0.43
N GLU A 210 0.72 -1.28 -0.62
CA GLU A 210 0.01 0.00 -0.54
C GLU A 210 -1.45 -0.27 -0.14
N LEU A 211 -1.83 0.21 1.03
CA LEU A 211 -3.20 0.12 1.52
C LEU A 211 -4.03 1.24 0.88
N PRO A 212 -5.19 0.96 0.28
CA PRO A 212 -6.11 1.98 -0.22
C PRO A 212 -6.95 2.60 0.91
N VAL A 213 -6.32 2.85 2.03
CA VAL A 213 -6.87 3.50 3.24
C VAL A 213 -5.86 4.48 3.81
N GLY A 214 -6.35 5.49 4.51
CA GLY A 214 -5.52 6.52 5.11
C GLY A 214 -4.67 6.02 6.27
N TYR A 215 -3.73 6.86 6.68
CA TYR A 215 -2.77 6.56 7.73
C TYR A 215 -3.44 6.26 9.09
N ALA A 216 -4.46 7.04 9.47
CA ALA A 216 -5.08 6.86 10.78
C ALA A 216 -5.84 5.53 10.89
N PRO A 217 -6.73 5.12 9.97
CA PRO A 217 -7.36 3.81 10.03
C PRO A 217 -6.37 2.64 9.99
N ALA A 218 -5.27 2.76 9.23
CA ALA A 218 -4.25 1.73 9.16
C ALA A 218 -3.54 1.52 10.52
N LEU A 219 -3.26 2.61 11.25
CA LEU A 219 -2.65 2.52 12.58
C LEU A 219 -3.66 2.16 13.67
N GLU A 220 -4.91 2.56 13.55
CA GLU A 220 -5.97 2.07 14.44
C GLU A 220 -6.09 0.54 14.38
N ASN A 221 -6.13 -0.03 13.20
CA ASN A 221 -6.13 -1.49 13.00
C ASN A 221 -4.90 -2.14 13.66
N GLN A 222 -3.71 -1.52 13.53
CA GLN A 222 -2.49 -2.00 14.17
C GLN A 222 -2.57 -1.98 15.71
N PHE A 223 -3.26 -0.99 16.29
CA PHE A 223 -3.41 -0.85 17.74
C PHE A 223 -4.67 -1.51 18.30
N ASP A 224 -5.48 -2.15 17.46
CA ASP A 224 -6.60 -3.00 17.85
C ASP A 224 -6.28 -4.49 17.62
N PRO A 225 -5.69 -5.20 18.58
CA PRO A 225 -5.45 -6.63 18.42
C PRO A 225 -6.74 -7.46 18.45
N SER A 226 -7.84 -6.91 18.95
CA SER A 226 -9.09 -7.65 19.16
C SER A 226 -9.83 -7.97 17.86
N HIS A 227 -9.69 -7.11 16.82
CA HIS A 227 -10.32 -7.36 15.51
C HIS A 227 -9.88 -8.69 14.90
N ALA A 228 -8.63 -9.10 15.17
CA ALA A 228 -8.06 -10.31 14.58
C ALA A 228 -8.86 -11.57 14.92
N GLU A 229 -9.46 -11.65 16.11
CA GLU A 229 -10.24 -12.80 16.56
C GLU A 229 -11.64 -12.84 15.95
N TRP A 230 -12.15 -11.72 15.47
CA TRP A 230 -13.47 -11.59 14.88
C TRP A 230 -13.42 -11.48 13.36
N LEU A 231 -12.70 -10.49 12.84
CA LEU A 231 -12.62 -10.23 11.41
C LEU A 231 -11.97 -11.38 10.64
N HIS A 232 -10.96 -12.03 11.25
CA HIS A 232 -10.23 -13.15 10.64
C HIS A 232 -10.69 -14.53 11.13
N ALA A 233 -11.76 -14.55 11.91
CA ALA A 233 -12.34 -15.80 12.37
C ALA A 233 -12.88 -16.64 11.20
N LYS A 234 -12.86 -17.95 11.36
CA LYS A 234 -13.53 -18.84 10.43
C LYS A 234 -14.97 -19.04 10.87
N TYR A 235 -15.88 -18.79 9.96
CA TYR A 235 -17.31 -18.99 10.14
C TYR A 235 -17.73 -20.27 9.39
N ASP A 236 -18.74 -20.98 9.93
CA ASP A 236 -19.35 -22.11 9.25
C ASP A 236 -20.34 -21.66 8.15
N GLU A 237 -21.02 -22.62 7.52
CA GLU A 237 -21.98 -22.35 6.44
C GLU A 237 -23.21 -21.57 6.93
N GLU A 238 -23.54 -21.68 8.21
CA GLU A 238 -24.64 -21.00 8.87
C GLU A 238 -24.25 -19.59 9.37
N GLY A 239 -23.00 -19.16 9.17
CA GLY A 239 -22.48 -17.87 9.62
C GLY A 239 -22.18 -17.83 11.12
N GLN A 240 -21.99 -19.00 11.77
CA GLN A 240 -21.58 -19.12 13.16
C GLN A 240 -20.06 -19.25 13.26
N LEU A 241 -19.47 -18.76 14.34
CA LEU A 241 -18.06 -18.97 14.61
C LEU A 241 -17.74 -20.45 14.69
N SER A 242 -16.82 -20.93 13.86
CA SER A 242 -16.39 -22.32 13.84
C SER A 242 -15.73 -22.70 15.18
N ASP A 243 -16.21 -23.73 15.86
CA ASP A 243 -15.64 -24.25 17.10
C ASP A 243 -14.14 -24.58 17.03
N LYS A 244 -13.65 -24.90 15.84
CA LYS A 244 -12.23 -25.18 15.61
C LYS A 244 -11.38 -23.92 15.47
N ALA A 245 -11.98 -22.80 15.11
CA ALA A 245 -11.29 -21.54 14.94
C ALA A 245 -11.19 -20.76 16.25
N ASN A 246 -12.16 -20.98 17.15
CA ASN A 246 -12.28 -20.26 18.39
C ASN A 246 -12.24 -21.16 19.61
N ALA A 247 -11.08 -21.33 20.15
CA ALA A 247 -10.92 -21.89 21.49
C ALA A 247 -11.60 -21.02 22.58
N GLY A 248 -12.32 -19.98 22.16
CA GLY A 248 -13.03 -19.01 22.97
C GLY A 248 -12.24 -17.73 23.22
N PHE A 249 -12.94 -16.61 23.09
CA PHE A 249 -12.39 -15.30 23.42
C PHE A 249 -12.15 -15.17 24.92
N VAL A 250 -11.10 -14.44 25.26
CA VAL A 250 -10.84 -13.99 26.63
C VAL A 250 -10.85 -12.48 26.61
N ALA A 251 -11.65 -11.88 27.50
CA ALA A 251 -11.67 -10.43 27.63
C ALA A 251 -10.26 -9.91 27.89
N MET A 252 -9.82 -8.97 27.07
CA MET A 252 -8.52 -8.32 27.24
C MET A 252 -8.62 -7.36 28.44
N THR A 253 -8.20 -7.86 29.60
CA THR A 253 -8.27 -7.11 30.87
C THR A 253 -7.04 -6.24 31.13
N LYS A 254 -5.96 -6.49 30.41
CA LYS A 254 -4.68 -5.78 30.55
C LYS A 254 -4.34 -5.11 29.23
N PHE A 255 -4.70 -3.87 29.10
CA PHE A 255 -4.30 -3.00 28.01
C PHE A 255 -3.98 -1.64 28.61
N ASN A 256 -2.71 -1.33 28.76
CA ASN A 256 -2.27 -0.12 29.47
C ASN A 256 -1.25 0.65 28.63
N VAL A 257 -1.41 1.96 28.57
CA VAL A 257 -0.32 2.84 28.15
C VAL A 257 0.73 2.84 29.25
N ARG A 258 1.97 2.57 28.89
CA ARG A 258 3.07 2.60 29.86
C ARG A 258 3.29 4.04 30.31
N GLU A 259 3.21 4.25 31.63
CA GLU A 259 3.31 5.59 32.23
C GLU A 259 4.59 6.31 31.81
N GLY A 260 4.50 7.60 31.51
CA GLY A 260 5.63 8.44 31.11
C GLY A 260 6.17 8.19 29.70
N THR A 261 5.58 7.29 28.90
CA THR A 261 6.08 7.00 27.55
C THR A 261 5.41 7.84 26.45
N MET A 262 4.23 8.42 26.70
CA MET A 262 3.53 9.22 25.70
C MET A 262 4.18 10.61 25.58
N ASN A 263 4.72 10.89 24.39
CA ASN A 263 5.30 12.17 24.02
C ASN A 263 5.24 12.35 22.48
N LYS A 264 5.81 13.44 21.96
CA LYS A 264 5.80 13.71 20.51
C LYS A 264 6.46 12.62 19.66
N ASP A 265 7.36 11.84 20.23
CA ASP A 265 8.11 10.79 19.53
C ASP A 265 7.40 9.43 19.55
N GLY A 266 6.30 9.31 20.30
CA GLY A 266 5.47 8.10 20.31
C GLY A 266 4.95 7.71 21.69
N PHE A 267 4.67 6.40 21.85
CA PHE A 267 4.17 5.81 23.11
C PHE A 267 4.39 4.29 23.13
N ILE A 268 4.24 3.70 24.32
CA ILE A 268 4.31 2.24 24.52
C ILE A 268 3.00 1.77 25.13
N VAL A 269 2.43 0.69 24.58
CA VAL A 269 1.28 0.00 25.16
C VAL A 269 1.63 -1.44 25.47
N ASP A 270 1.21 -1.89 26.66
CA ASP A 270 1.36 -3.26 27.12
C ASP A 270 -0.01 -3.92 27.19
N HIS A 271 -0.15 -5.14 26.65
CA HIS A 271 -1.41 -5.88 26.71
C HIS A 271 -1.20 -7.38 26.95
N GLY A 272 -2.25 -8.05 27.43
CA GLY A 272 -2.30 -9.51 27.57
C GLY A 272 -2.80 -10.21 26.31
N GLY A 273 -2.88 -11.54 26.37
CA GLY A 273 -3.57 -12.33 25.36
C GLY A 273 -5.08 -12.05 25.32
N TYR A 274 -5.70 -12.39 24.21
CA TYR A 274 -7.11 -12.09 23.88
C TYR A 274 -7.91 -13.32 23.43
N ASN A 275 -7.30 -14.50 23.41
CA ASN A 275 -8.01 -15.78 23.30
C ASN A 275 -7.41 -16.85 24.23
N LYS A 276 -8.14 -17.94 24.46
CA LYS A 276 -7.68 -19.01 25.38
C LYS A 276 -6.37 -19.65 24.96
N ALA A 277 -6.07 -19.69 23.66
CA ALA A 277 -4.83 -20.30 23.16
C ALA A 277 -3.59 -19.45 23.48
N ASN A 278 -3.77 -18.14 23.67
CA ASN A 278 -2.71 -17.18 23.97
C ASN A 278 -2.96 -16.34 25.23
N ALA A 279 -3.85 -16.79 26.12
CA ALA A 279 -4.22 -16.04 27.33
C ALA A 279 -3.02 -15.68 28.23
N ASP A 280 -1.99 -16.53 28.23
CA ASP A 280 -0.78 -16.35 29.03
C ASP A 280 0.34 -15.57 28.29
N VAL A 281 0.07 -15.12 27.06
CA VAL A 281 1.00 -14.28 26.31
C VAL A 281 0.83 -12.83 26.75
N SER A 282 1.93 -12.13 26.93
CA SER A 282 1.93 -10.67 27.08
C SER A 282 2.65 -10.03 25.88
N ALA A 283 2.22 -8.84 25.53
CA ALA A 283 2.80 -8.10 24.42
C ALA A 283 3.09 -6.66 24.82
N SER A 284 4.20 -6.14 24.30
CA SER A 284 4.54 -4.73 24.30
C SER A 284 4.54 -4.21 22.88
N ARG A 285 3.84 -3.10 22.61
CA ARG A 285 3.82 -2.42 21.31
C ARG A 285 4.43 -1.04 21.47
N VAL A 286 5.52 -0.80 20.77
CA VAL A 286 6.22 0.48 20.75
C VAL A 286 5.86 1.21 19.48
N PHE A 287 5.19 2.33 19.60
CA PHE A 287 5.00 3.26 18.49
C PHE A 287 6.11 4.29 18.50
N THR A 288 6.85 4.39 17.41
CA THR A 288 7.84 5.45 17.16
C THR A 288 7.35 6.29 16.00
N ALA A 289 7.01 7.55 16.30
CA ALA A 289 6.47 8.48 15.32
C ALA A 289 7.46 8.79 14.19
N PRO A 290 6.99 8.99 12.96
CA PRO A 290 5.60 8.83 12.54
C PRO A 290 5.27 7.43 12.04
N CYS A 291 6.22 6.54 11.89
CA CYS A 291 6.03 5.42 10.96
C CYS A 291 6.18 4.04 11.57
N SER A 292 6.78 3.86 12.74
CA SER A 292 7.13 2.52 13.23
C SER A 292 6.20 2.04 14.34
N SER A 293 5.70 0.83 14.19
CA SER A 293 5.06 0.05 15.25
C SER A 293 5.81 -1.28 15.40
N ARG A 294 6.50 -1.47 16.52
CA ARG A 294 7.17 -2.72 16.86
C ARG A 294 6.43 -3.42 17.98
N SER A 295 6.19 -4.72 17.81
CA SER A 295 5.50 -5.55 18.81
C SER A 295 6.38 -6.72 19.20
N GLU A 296 6.53 -6.93 20.51
CA GLU A 296 7.20 -8.08 21.10
C GLU A 296 6.20 -8.86 21.95
N TYR A 297 6.07 -10.15 21.64
CA TYR A 297 5.19 -11.07 22.36
C TYR A 297 6.03 -12.07 23.15
N VAL A 298 5.71 -12.24 24.41
CA VAL A 298 6.38 -13.17 25.31
C VAL A 298 5.39 -14.17 25.93
N ASP A 299 5.81 -15.41 26.13
CA ASP A 299 5.00 -16.43 26.80
C ASP A 299 5.00 -16.24 28.35
N ALA A 300 4.25 -17.06 29.07
CA ALA A 300 4.18 -17.04 30.53
C ALA A 300 5.52 -17.22 31.26
N LYS A 301 6.54 -17.71 30.56
CA LYS A 301 7.90 -17.90 31.08
C LYS A 301 8.83 -16.75 30.75
N GLY A 302 8.29 -15.66 30.11
CA GLY A 302 9.10 -14.54 29.66
C GLY A 302 9.93 -14.81 28.41
N LYS A 303 9.72 -15.95 27.72
CA LYS A 303 10.42 -16.27 26.49
C LYS A 303 9.71 -15.60 25.30
N LYS A 304 10.50 -15.02 24.38
CA LYS A 304 9.95 -14.45 23.14
C LYS A 304 9.19 -15.51 22.34
N TYR A 305 7.99 -15.13 21.93
CA TYR A 305 7.08 -15.94 21.14
C TYR A 305 7.06 -15.47 19.69
N LEU A 306 6.85 -14.16 19.48
CA LEU A 306 6.76 -13.51 18.19
C LEU A 306 7.29 -12.08 18.31
N SER A 307 8.06 -11.64 17.33
CA SER A 307 8.41 -10.23 17.12
C SER A 307 7.85 -9.76 15.78
N ALA A 308 7.30 -8.57 15.75
CA ALA A 308 6.78 -7.94 14.54
C ALA A 308 7.28 -6.50 14.44
N ALA A 309 7.74 -6.10 13.26
CA ALA A 309 8.05 -4.72 12.92
C ALA A 309 7.17 -4.33 11.73
N ILE A 310 6.39 -3.27 11.90
CA ILE A 310 5.50 -2.76 10.87
C ILE A 310 5.77 -1.27 10.72
N LEU A 311 5.97 -0.82 9.47
CA LEU A 311 6.20 0.59 9.17
C LEU A 311 5.06 1.11 8.30
N TYR A 312 4.74 2.39 8.46
CA TYR A 312 3.68 3.05 7.73
C TYR A 312 4.16 4.36 7.13
N THR A 313 3.85 4.61 5.86
CA THR A 313 4.12 5.88 5.20
C THR A 313 2.85 6.43 4.58
N PRO A 314 2.32 7.56 5.04
CA PRO A 314 1.22 8.24 4.37
C PRO A 314 1.70 8.77 3.02
N THR A 315 1.17 8.23 1.92
CA THR A 315 1.59 8.60 0.55
C THR A 315 0.75 9.74 0.01
N GLU A 316 -0.56 9.59 0.09
CA GLU A 316 -1.56 10.59 -0.29
C GLU A 316 -2.84 10.36 0.54
N PRO A 317 -3.79 11.31 0.62
CA PRO A 317 -5.04 11.12 1.33
C PRO A 317 -5.74 9.82 0.92
N GLY A 318 -6.12 9.00 1.91
CA GLY A 318 -6.74 7.69 1.67
C GLY A 318 -5.79 6.61 1.15
N ARG A 319 -4.45 6.79 1.25
CA ARG A 319 -3.45 5.77 0.87
C ARG A 319 -2.26 5.76 1.81
N THR A 320 -1.83 4.57 2.18
CA THR A 320 -0.71 4.33 3.10
C THR A 320 0.13 3.15 2.63
N LEU A 321 1.45 3.32 2.52
CA LEU A 321 2.36 2.17 2.40
C LEU A 321 2.49 1.50 3.76
N MET A 322 2.37 0.18 3.77
CA MET A 322 2.65 -0.66 4.93
C MET A 322 3.78 -1.63 4.61
N PHE A 323 4.76 -1.68 5.50
CA PHE A 323 5.91 -2.59 5.43
C PHE A 323 5.82 -3.54 6.60
N THR A 324 6.08 -4.81 6.38
CA THR A 324 5.97 -5.84 7.43
C THR A 324 7.20 -6.73 7.48
N LYS A 325 7.63 -7.03 8.69
CA LYS A 325 8.67 -8.01 8.97
C LYS A 325 8.31 -8.75 10.25
N PHE A 326 8.34 -10.08 10.22
CA PHE A 326 7.94 -10.93 11.34
C PHE A 326 9.02 -11.96 11.66
N GLN A 327 9.21 -12.23 12.95
CA GLN A 327 10.07 -13.28 13.44
C GLN A 327 9.33 -14.15 14.46
N ALA A 328 9.06 -15.39 14.10
CA ALA A 328 8.57 -16.40 15.04
C ALA A 328 9.75 -17.01 15.82
N HIS A 329 9.67 -16.99 17.14
CA HIS A 329 10.68 -17.58 18.04
C HIS A 329 10.28 -18.97 18.52
N GLN A 330 9.01 -19.34 18.33
CA GLN A 330 8.46 -20.65 18.69
C GLN A 330 7.68 -21.23 17.51
N SER A 331 7.70 -22.56 17.36
CA SER A 331 6.94 -23.25 16.31
C SER A 331 5.44 -22.98 16.49
N GLY A 332 4.77 -22.51 15.42
CA GLY A 332 3.34 -22.21 15.43
C GLY A 332 2.98 -20.77 15.82
N ALA A 333 3.94 -19.93 16.19
CA ALA A 333 3.68 -18.53 16.53
C ALA A 333 3.18 -17.67 15.35
N VAL A 334 3.54 -18.04 14.13
CA VAL A 334 3.08 -17.37 12.89
C VAL A 334 2.47 -18.41 11.97
N GLN A 335 1.14 -18.42 11.87
CA GLN A 335 0.47 -19.19 10.82
C GLN A 335 0.66 -18.43 9.50
N GLY A 336 1.61 -18.86 8.68
CA GLY A 336 1.83 -18.30 7.34
C GLY A 336 3.27 -17.90 6.97
N ALA A 337 4.17 -17.67 7.93
CA ALA A 337 5.54 -17.20 7.65
C ALA A 337 6.61 -18.31 7.56
N GLY A 338 6.23 -19.56 7.60
CA GLY A 338 7.16 -20.69 7.43
C GLY A 338 6.60 -21.68 6.43
N ALA A 339 7.18 -21.77 5.24
CA ALA A 339 6.87 -22.84 4.32
C ALA A 339 7.16 -24.18 5.02
N LYS A 340 6.12 -24.85 5.54
CA LYS A 340 6.22 -26.28 5.87
C LYS A 340 6.73 -26.97 4.62
N LYS A 341 7.84 -27.72 4.70
CA LYS A 341 8.25 -28.61 3.60
C LYS A 341 7.09 -29.57 3.36
N VAL A 342 6.33 -29.30 2.31
CA VAL A 342 5.18 -30.10 1.90
C VAL A 342 5.73 -31.43 1.37
N SER A 343 5.26 -32.56 1.92
CA SER A 343 5.70 -33.86 1.46
C SER A 343 5.29 -34.10 -0.01
N PRO A 344 5.99 -34.96 -0.77
CA PRO A 344 5.57 -35.30 -2.14
C PRO A 344 4.11 -35.82 -2.23
N ALA A 345 3.66 -36.54 -1.20
CA ALA A 345 2.28 -37.03 -1.13
C ALA A 345 1.27 -35.90 -0.90
N ASP A 346 1.58 -34.92 -0.06
CA ASP A 346 0.73 -33.76 0.15
C ASP A 346 0.68 -32.87 -1.09
N ARG A 347 1.80 -32.76 -1.84
CA ARG A 347 1.81 -32.06 -3.15
C ARG A 347 0.90 -32.75 -4.16
N LEU A 348 0.94 -34.09 -4.25
CA LEU A 348 0.07 -34.86 -5.14
C LEU A 348 -1.40 -34.71 -4.76
N ASN A 349 -1.73 -34.78 -3.47
CA ASN A 349 -3.09 -34.56 -2.98
C ASN A 349 -3.59 -33.14 -3.25
N SER A 350 -2.72 -32.12 -3.13
CA SER A 350 -3.09 -30.74 -3.42
C SER A 350 -3.32 -30.48 -4.90
N LEU A 351 -2.61 -31.18 -5.79
CA LEU A 351 -2.85 -31.12 -7.24
C LEU A 351 -4.24 -31.61 -7.63
N VAL A 352 -4.82 -32.54 -6.85
CA VAL A 352 -6.17 -33.08 -7.09
C VAL A 352 -7.23 -32.19 -6.44
N SER A 353 -6.99 -31.72 -5.21
CA SER A 353 -7.98 -30.98 -4.41
C SER A 353 -8.00 -29.47 -4.68
N ALA A 354 -6.89 -28.87 -5.13
CA ALA A 354 -6.78 -27.45 -5.44
C ALA A 354 -5.79 -27.21 -6.62
N PRO A 355 -6.15 -27.66 -7.83
CA PRO A 355 -5.22 -27.66 -8.96
C PRO A 355 -4.70 -26.27 -9.33
N ALA A 356 -5.56 -25.25 -9.30
CA ALA A 356 -5.17 -23.87 -9.63
C ALA A 356 -4.13 -23.32 -8.66
N LYS A 357 -4.32 -23.52 -7.35
CA LYS A 357 -3.36 -23.10 -6.34
C LYS A 357 -2.04 -23.84 -6.48
N SER A 358 -2.08 -25.15 -6.67
CA SER A 358 -0.88 -25.98 -6.80
C SER A 358 -0.06 -25.63 -8.04
N LEU A 359 -0.72 -25.27 -9.13
CA LEU A 359 -0.07 -24.84 -10.36
C LEU A 359 0.57 -23.46 -10.18
N PHE A 360 -0.10 -22.55 -9.48
CA PHE A 360 0.42 -21.23 -9.17
C PHE A 360 1.64 -21.32 -8.24
N ASP A 361 1.57 -22.14 -7.18
CA ASP A 361 2.70 -22.40 -6.29
C ASP A 361 3.88 -23.02 -7.03
N PHE A 362 3.62 -23.99 -7.93
CA PHE A 362 4.65 -24.60 -8.76
C PHE A 362 5.30 -23.58 -9.70
N TYR A 363 4.49 -22.69 -10.32
CA TYR A 363 5.02 -21.62 -11.16
C TYR A 363 5.91 -20.69 -10.37
N ILE A 364 5.47 -20.19 -9.21
CA ILE A 364 6.28 -19.32 -8.36
C ILE A 364 7.62 -19.98 -8.02
N ASP A 365 7.59 -21.24 -7.54
CA ASP A 365 8.79 -21.92 -7.07
C ASP A 365 9.81 -22.26 -8.14
N ASN A 366 9.38 -22.40 -9.40
CA ASN A 366 10.26 -22.93 -10.45
C ASN A 366 10.53 -21.94 -11.61
N PHE A 367 9.72 -20.91 -11.77
CA PHE A 367 9.78 -20.05 -12.94
C PHE A 367 9.92 -18.55 -12.61
N THR A 368 9.77 -18.12 -11.36
CA THR A 368 9.99 -16.71 -11.03
C THR A 368 11.45 -16.45 -10.64
N SER A 369 11.93 -15.26 -10.93
CA SER A 369 13.30 -14.84 -10.64
C SER A 369 13.62 -14.80 -9.13
N ASP A 370 12.63 -14.50 -8.30
CA ASP A 370 12.73 -14.48 -6.84
C ASP A 370 11.44 -15.00 -6.20
N PRO A 371 11.32 -16.34 -6.00
CA PRO A 371 10.15 -16.95 -5.39
C PRO A 371 9.82 -16.44 -3.99
N ALA A 372 10.84 -16.14 -3.20
CA ALA A 372 10.65 -15.65 -1.83
C ALA A 372 10.03 -14.26 -1.82
N LEU A 373 10.54 -13.35 -2.64
CA LEU A 373 10.04 -12.00 -2.77
C LEU A 373 8.61 -11.98 -3.32
N VAL A 374 8.33 -12.79 -4.36
CA VAL A 374 6.96 -12.93 -4.90
C VAL A 374 6.00 -13.41 -3.82
N ARG A 375 6.35 -14.44 -3.05
CA ARG A 375 5.51 -14.96 -1.97
C ARG A 375 5.28 -13.95 -0.86
N VAL A 376 6.32 -13.25 -0.44
CA VAL A 376 6.21 -12.18 0.57
C VAL A 376 5.27 -11.08 0.08
N GLY A 377 5.44 -10.66 -1.16
CA GLY A 377 4.63 -9.62 -1.75
C GLY A 377 3.15 -9.99 -1.91
N LEU A 378 2.87 -11.23 -2.29
CA LEU A 378 1.51 -11.73 -2.45
C LEU A 378 0.85 -12.19 -1.14
N SER A 379 1.59 -12.24 -0.02
CA SER A 379 1.10 -12.77 1.27
C SER A 379 -0.10 -12.00 1.84
N HIS A 380 -0.24 -10.72 1.50
CA HIS A 380 -1.35 -9.87 1.92
C HIS A 380 -2.61 -10.00 1.06
N GLY A 381 -2.55 -10.73 -0.05
CA GLY A 381 -3.70 -10.95 -0.93
C GLY A 381 -4.31 -12.33 -0.76
N THR A 382 -5.53 -12.48 -1.27
CA THR A 382 -6.27 -13.76 -1.25
C THR A 382 -5.63 -14.76 -2.20
N PRO A 383 -5.25 -15.97 -1.74
CA PRO A 383 -4.68 -16.99 -2.60
C PRO A 383 -5.66 -17.49 -3.66
N PRO A 384 -5.19 -18.00 -4.83
CA PRO A 384 -6.03 -18.58 -5.86
C PRO A 384 -6.94 -19.68 -5.33
N GLY A 385 -8.20 -19.66 -5.69
CA GLY A 385 -9.18 -20.68 -5.30
C GLY A 385 -9.54 -20.70 -3.81
N SER A 386 -9.21 -19.65 -3.07
CA SER A 386 -9.65 -19.50 -1.67
C SER A 386 -11.17 -19.35 -1.57
N SER A 387 -11.76 -19.97 -0.55
CA SER A 387 -13.19 -19.83 -0.26
C SER A 387 -13.52 -18.51 0.46
N ALA A 388 -12.53 -17.86 1.08
CA ALA A 388 -12.67 -16.57 1.76
C ALA A 388 -11.50 -15.64 1.42
N TYR A 389 -11.73 -14.34 1.57
CA TYR A 389 -10.67 -13.34 1.44
C TYR A 389 -9.59 -13.55 2.51
N ASN A 390 -8.34 -13.23 2.16
CA ASN A 390 -7.23 -13.28 3.11
C ASN A 390 -7.29 -12.13 4.11
N LEU A 391 -6.53 -12.22 5.20
CA LEU A 391 -6.48 -11.27 6.31
C LEU A 391 -6.36 -9.82 5.82
N GLY A 392 -5.36 -9.52 5.00
CA GLY A 392 -5.13 -8.16 4.51
C GLY A 392 -6.25 -7.61 3.62
N ASP A 393 -6.96 -8.46 2.86
CA ASP A 393 -8.10 -8.03 2.06
C ASP A 393 -9.32 -7.75 2.95
N GLN A 394 -9.54 -8.55 4.02
CA GLN A 394 -10.59 -8.32 5.01
C GLN A 394 -10.35 -7.02 5.78
N ASP A 395 -9.10 -6.78 6.23
CA ASP A 395 -8.70 -5.55 6.91
C ASP A 395 -8.97 -4.31 6.05
N ILE A 396 -8.60 -4.34 4.78
CA ILE A 396 -8.79 -3.21 3.87
C ILE A 396 -10.28 -2.88 3.73
N LEU A 397 -11.12 -3.90 3.52
CA LEU A 397 -12.56 -3.69 3.36
C LEU A 397 -13.18 -3.08 4.63
N ALA A 398 -12.78 -3.54 5.82
CA ALA A 398 -13.25 -3.02 7.09
C ALA A 398 -12.74 -1.58 7.34
N MET A 399 -11.43 -1.36 7.22
CA MET A 399 -10.80 -0.06 7.44
C MET A 399 -11.32 1.02 6.50
N HIS A 400 -11.51 0.69 5.21
CA HIS A 400 -12.06 1.64 4.24
C HIS A 400 -13.50 2.04 4.60
N GLY A 401 -14.32 1.07 5.05
CA GLY A 401 -15.66 1.38 5.52
C GLY A 401 -15.66 2.34 6.71
N VAL A 402 -14.77 2.13 7.69
CA VAL A 402 -14.60 3.03 8.84
C VAL A 402 -14.13 4.42 8.38
N GLU A 403 -13.16 4.51 7.48
CA GLU A 403 -12.64 5.78 6.97
C GLU A 403 -13.73 6.63 6.31
N VAL A 404 -14.48 6.04 5.39
CA VAL A 404 -15.58 6.71 4.67
C VAL A 404 -16.66 7.19 5.63
N GLU A 405 -17.05 6.36 6.60
CA GLU A 405 -18.07 6.73 7.59
C GLU A 405 -17.58 7.85 8.49
N MET A 406 -16.35 7.79 8.99
CA MET A 406 -15.78 8.81 9.86
C MET A 406 -15.70 10.19 9.19
N GLU A 407 -15.33 10.22 7.92
CA GLU A 407 -15.32 11.47 7.15
C GLU A 407 -16.73 12.01 6.90
N SER A 408 -17.70 11.11 6.63
CA SER A 408 -19.09 11.50 6.39
C SER A 408 -19.76 12.15 7.61
N LEU A 409 -19.35 11.75 8.82
CA LEU A 409 -19.89 12.28 10.07
C LEU A 409 -19.44 13.71 10.37
N ASP A 410 -18.32 14.17 9.81
CA ASP A 410 -17.73 15.51 10.06
C ASP A 410 -17.69 15.86 11.56
N LYS A 411 -17.29 14.90 12.39
CA LYS A 411 -17.22 15.02 13.85
C LYS A 411 -15.88 14.52 14.38
N PRO A 412 -15.38 15.09 15.48
CA PRO A 412 -14.22 14.52 16.15
C PRO A 412 -14.44 13.05 16.52
N TRP A 413 -13.38 12.23 16.42
CA TRP A 413 -13.46 10.80 16.71
C TRP A 413 -14.03 10.48 18.10
N LYS A 414 -13.76 11.32 19.12
CA LYS A 414 -14.32 11.19 20.48
C LYS A 414 -15.84 11.27 20.55
N GLN A 415 -16.48 11.90 19.55
CA GLN A 415 -17.93 12.00 19.44
C GLN A 415 -18.52 10.94 18.50
N SER A 416 -17.69 10.32 17.67
CA SER A 416 -18.09 9.34 16.65
C SER A 416 -17.89 7.91 17.13
N TYR A 417 -16.79 7.64 17.86
CA TYR A 417 -16.49 6.32 18.40
C TYR A 417 -17.12 6.14 19.80
N TYR A 418 -17.55 4.91 20.07
CA TYR A 418 -17.90 4.44 21.41
C TYR A 418 -16.95 3.30 21.78
N LEU A 419 -15.98 3.57 22.64
CA LEU A 419 -14.85 2.69 22.98
C LEU A 419 -14.91 2.28 24.47
N PRO A 420 -15.85 1.36 24.87
CA PRO A 420 -16.10 1.06 26.28
C PRO A 420 -15.20 -0.03 26.87
N THR A 421 -14.42 -0.75 26.04
CA THR A 421 -13.67 -1.93 26.49
C THR A 421 -12.18 -1.63 26.65
N PRO A 422 -11.47 -2.37 27.53
CA PRO A 422 -10.02 -2.25 27.62
C PRO A 422 -9.29 -2.51 26.29
N ALA A 423 -9.84 -3.34 25.40
CA ALA A 423 -9.28 -3.62 24.08
C ALA A 423 -9.20 -2.37 23.20
N ASP A 424 -10.13 -1.41 23.40
CA ASP A 424 -10.18 -0.15 22.65
C ASP A 424 -9.10 0.86 23.07
N ALA A 425 -8.37 0.58 24.16
CA ALA A 425 -7.38 1.52 24.70
C ALA A 425 -6.26 1.83 23.70
N GLY A 426 -5.89 0.88 22.82
CA GLY A 426 -4.89 1.10 21.80
C GLY A 426 -5.31 2.14 20.78
N VAL A 427 -6.53 2.04 20.27
CA VAL A 427 -7.13 2.98 19.31
C VAL A 427 -7.24 4.37 19.93
N SER A 428 -7.79 4.45 21.15
CA SER A 428 -7.96 5.72 21.87
C SER A 428 -6.61 6.38 22.21
N THR A 429 -5.58 5.60 22.50
CA THR A 429 -4.21 6.07 22.75
C THR A 429 -3.60 6.67 21.50
N PHE A 430 -3.66 5.96 20.39
CA PHE A 430 -3.14 6.46 19.12
C PHE A 430 -3.85 7.75 18.68
N ARG A 431 -5.18 7.78 18.74
CA ARG A 431 -5.94 9.00 18.41
C ARG A 431 -5.63 10.16 19.36
N SER A 432 -5.44 9.89 20.64
CA SER A 432 -5.04 10.92 21.62
C SER A 432 -3.64 11.46 21.34
N TRP A 433 -2.70 10.58 20.91
CA TRP A 433 -1.39 11.00 20.46
C TRP A 433 -1.50 11.91 19.21
N MET A 434 -2.31 11.52 18.21
CA MET A 434 -2.56 12.35 17.03
C MET A 434 -3.08 13.75 17.42
N ASP A 435 -4.07 13.81 18.30
CA ASP A 435 -4.65 15.09 18.78
C ASP A 435 -3.61 15.95 19.52
N ALA A 436 -2.84 15.34 20.43
CA ALA A 436 -1.96 16.06 21.33
C ALA A 436 -0.67 16.52 20.64
N HIS A 437 -0.11 15.70 19.76
CA HIS A 437 1.24 15.91 19.23
C HIS A 437 1.31 16.11 17.71
N ALA A 438 0.35 15.59 16.94
CA ALA A 438 0.44 15.53 15.48
C ALA A 438 -0.62 16.39 14.76
N GLY A 439 -1.29 17.29 15.47
CA GLY A 439 -2.30 18.20 14.91
C GLY A 439 -3.63 17.52 14.53
N GLY A 440 -3.91 16.33 15.06
CA GLY A 440 -5.14 15.56 14.86
C GLY A 440 -5.24 14.83 13.51
N ARG A 441 -4.35 15.12 12.57
CA ARG A 441 -4.33 14.53 11.22
C ARG A 441 -2.94 14.59 10.58
N VAL A 442 -2.76 13.88 9.47
CA VAL A 442 -1.54 13.98 8.66
C VAL A 442 -1.44 15.36 8.02
N ALA A 443 -0.25 15.96 8.09
CA ALA A 443 0.02 17.18 7.34
C ALA A 443 0.46 16.82 5.91
N TRP A 444 -0.29 17.31 4.93
CA TRP A 444 0.00 17.09 3.53
C TRP A 444 0.81 18.23 2.91
N ALA A 445 1.54 17.92 1.83
CA ALA A 445 2.26 18.92 1.06
C ALA A 445 1.29 20.00 0.52
N PRO A 446 1.78 21.25 0.33
CA PRO A 446 0.96 22.34 -0.19
C PRO A 446 0.26 21.97 -1.51
N GLY A 447 -1.03 22.27 -1.62
CA GLY A 447 -1.85 22.00 -2.80
C GLY A 447 -2.43 20.59 -2.88
N VAL A 448 -2.15 19.72 -1.91
CA VAL A 448 -2.83 18.43 -1.77
C VAL A 448 -4.13 18.65 -1.00
N ALA A 449 -5.26 18.33 -1.64
CA ALA A 449 -6.56 18.33 -0.96
C ALA A 449 -6.60 17.11 -0.02
N ASP A 450 -6.94 17.35 1.24
CA ASP A 450 -7.17 16.28 2.22
C ASP A 450 -8.59 15.72 2.01
N ASP A 451 -8.74 14.95 0.94
CA ASP A 451 -9.99 14.33 0.52
C ASP A 451 -9.78 12.82 0.39
N ALA A 452 -9.79 12.14 1.52
CA ALA A 452 -9.76 10.68 1.60
C ALA A 452 -11.15 10.05 1.35
N SER A 453 -12.21 10.89 1.30
CA SER A 453 -13.62 10.49 1.30
C SER A 453 -14.10 9.79 0.03
N LYS A 454 -13.27 9.63 -0.98
CA LYS A 454 -13.67 8.88 -2.18
C LYS A 454 -13.96 7.43 -1.82
N VAL A 455 -15.25 7.10 -1.81
CA VAL A 455 -15.68 5.70 -1.75
C VAL A 455 -15.03 4.93 -2.89
N LYS A 456 -14.11 4.06 -2.54
CA LYS A 456 -13.47 3.15 -3.50
C LYS A 456 -14.36 1.92 -3.67
N SER A 457 -14.58 1.52 -4.91
CA SER A 457 -15.26 0.25 -5.18
C SER A 457 -14.47 -0.94 -4.61
N GLU A 458 -15.14 -2.05 -4.35
CA GLU A 458 -14.46 -3.28 -3.91
C GLU A 458 -13.33 -3.69 -4.88
N ALA A 459 -13.52 -3.49 -6.18
CA ALA A 459 -12.51 -3.77 -7.18
C ALA A 459 -11.26 -2.88 -7.02
N GLU A 460 -11.42 -1.61 -6.64
CA GLU A 460 -10.30 -0.71 -6.35
C GLU A 460 -9.62 -1.04 -5.03
N GLN A 461 -10.40 -1.44 -4.02
CA GLN A 461 -9.84 -1.84 -2.72
C GLN A 461 -9.02 -3.13 -2.83
N LEU A 462 -9.43 -4.06 -3.68
CA LEU A 462 -8.83 -5.37 -3.90
C LEU A 462 -7.93 -5.44 -5.14
N ASP A 463 -7.56 -4.29 -5.72
CA ASP A 463 -6.64 -4.16 -6.86
C ASP A 463 -5.20 -4.46 -6.41
N ARG A 464 -4.79 -5.70 -6.55
CA ARG A 464 -3.46 -6.18 -6.16
C ARG A 464 -2.35 -5.59 -7.00
N TYR A 465 -2.62 -5.28 -8.27
CA TYR A 465 -1.63 -4.66 -9.14
C TYR A 465 -1.17 -3.32 -8.57
N HIS A 466 -2.09 -2.44 -8.23
CA HIS A 466 -1.77 -1.12 -7.66
C HIS A 466 -1.29 -1.19 -6.22
N ARG A 467 -1.76 -2.16 -5.44
CA ARG A 467 -1.34 -2.35 -4.05
C ARG A 467 0.07 -2.92 -3.93
N HIS A 468 0.49 -3.79 -4.84
CA HIS A 468 1.75 -4.52 -4.71
C HIS A 468 2.51 -4.69 -6.03
N THR A 469 1.93 -5.33 -7.05
CA THR A 469 2.65 -5.84 -8.21
C THR A 469 3.40 -4.75 -8.97
N LYS A 470 2.80 -3.57 -9.18
CA LYS A 470 3.45 -2.44 -9.87
C LYS A 470 4.72 -1.94 -9.16
N HIS A 471 4.85 -2.20 -7.85
CA HIS A 471 5.96 -1.76 -7.03
C HIS A 471 7.07 -2.82 -6.89
N CYS A 472 6.77 -4.09 -7.13
CA CYS A 472 7.66 -5.22 -6.96
C CYS A 472 8.24 -5.66 -8.31
N VAL A 473 9.56 -5.54 -8.49
CA VAL A 473 10.23 -5.92 -9.74
C VAL A 473 9.98 -7.38 -10.07
N ALA A 474 10.15 -8.29 -9.10
CA ALA A 474 9.95 -9.73 -9.30
C ALA A 474 8.50 -10.06 -9.73
N CYS A 475 7.49 -9.40 -9.11
CA CYS A 475 6.08 -9.61 -9.48
C CYS A 475 5.74 -9.04 -10.87
N LYS A 476 6.30 -7.87 -11.24
CA LYS A 476 6.15 -7.31 -12.60
C LYS A 476 6.73 -8.25 -13.64
N THR A 477 7.95 -8.74 -13.40
CA THR A 477 8.61 -9.68 -14.31
C THR A 477 7.81 -10.96 -14.46
N ALA A 478 7.36 -11.56 -13.36
CA ALA A 478 6.54 -12.76 -13.39
C ALA A 478 5.23 -12.56 -14.17
N LEU A 479 4.56 -11.41 -13.99
CA LEU A 479 3.35 -11.08 -14.73
C LEU A 479 3.61 -10.93 -16.23
N ALA A 480 4.73 -10.31 -16.63
CA ALA A 480 5.12 -10.17 -18.03
C ALA A 480 5.45 -11.53 -18.67
N GLU A 481 6.22 -12.39 -17.99
CA GLU A 481 6.56 -13.74 -18.45
C GLU A 481 5.30 -14.62 -18.62
N LEU A 482 4.33 -14.51 -17.72
CA LEU A 482 3.03 -15.16 -17.88
C LEU A 482 2.28 -14.65 -19.10
N GLY A 483 2.38 -13.34 -19.43
CA GLY A 483 1.80 -12.77 -20.64
C GLY A 483 2.39 -13.42 -21.92
N GLU A 484 3.70 -13.54 -21.99
CA GLU A 484 4.36 -14.22 -23.11
C GLU A 484 3.97 -15.71 -23.19
N LEU A 485 3.86 -16.38 -22.05
CA LEU A 485 3.45 -17.80 -22.02
C LEU A 485 2.02 -17.98 -22.52
N GLU A 486 1.09 -17.10 -22.13
CA GLU A 486 -0.27 -17.11 -22.66
C GLU A 486 -0.29 -16.96 -24.18
N GLU A 487 0.43 -15.94 -24.71
CA GLU A 487 0.51 -15.71 -26.15
C GLU A 487 1.05 -16.95 -26.91
N ARG A 488 2.09 -17.60 -26.37
CA ARG A 488 2.66 -18.84 -26.93
C ARG A 488 1.63 -19.98 -26.92
N CYS A 489 0.85 -20.16 -25.84
CA CYS A 489 -0.20 -21.17 -25.78
C CYS A 489 -1.31 -20.90 -26.80
N VAL A 490 -1.76 -19.64 -26.94
CA VAL A 490 -2.76 -19.26 -27.94
C VAL A 490 -2.24 -19.47 -29.36
N LEU A 491 -0.98 -19.11 -29.63
CA LEU A 491 -0.36 -19.29 -30.94
C LEU A 491 -0.22 -20.78 -31.29
N ALA A 492 0.25 -21.60 -30.34
CA ALA A 492 0.33 -23.04 -30.50
C ALA A 492 -1.02 -23.67 -30.85
N SER A 493 -2.08 -23.24 -30.16
CA SER A 493 -3.46 -23.68 -30.46
C SER A 493 -3.86 -23.37 -31.91
N LYS A 494 -3.56 -22.17 -32.41
CA LYS A 494 -3.87 -21.77 -33.79
C LYS A 494 -3.14 -22.64 -34.82
N TYR A 495 -1.84 -22.90 -34.63
CA TYR A 495 -1.06 -23.75 -35.51
C TYR A 495 -1.51 -25.22 -35.46
N LEU A 496 -1.83 -25.75 -34.28
CA LEU A 496 -2.35 -27.10 -34.10
C LEU A 496 -3.72 -27.27 -34.77
N LEU A 497 -4.62 -26.27 -34.66
CA LEU A 497 -5.91 -26.29 -35.37
C LEU A 497 -5.73 -26.25 -36.87
N ALA A 498 -4.87 -25.35 -37.39
CA ALA A 498 -4.60 -25.28 -38.84
C ALA A 498 -3.98 -26.56 -39.37
N GLY A 499 -3.01 -27.13 -38.64
CA GLY A 499 -2.43 -28.44 -38.95
C GLY A 499 -3.47 -29.57 -38.88
N GLY A 500 -4.33 -29.54 -37.89
CA GLY A 500 -5.43 -30.51 -37.75
C GLY A 500 -6.42 -30.48 -38.91
N VAL A 501 -6.79 -29.28 -39.37
CA VAL A 501 -7.63 -29.10 -40.56
C VAL A 501 -6.93 -29.67 -41.81
N PHE A 502 -5.65 -29.37 -42.01
CA PHE A 502 -4.87 -29.89 -43.10
C PHE A 502 -4.82 -31.43 -43.07
N LEU A 503 -4.50 -31.99 -41.90
CA LEU A 503 -4.48 -33.46 -41.70
C LEU A 503 -5.83 -34.10 -41.87
N ALA A 504 -6.92 -33.45 -41.51
CA ALA A 504 -8.29 -33.95 -41.70
C ALA A 504 -8.62 -34.01 -43.20
N VAL A 505 -8.25 -33.00 -43.97
CA VAL A 505 -8.49 -32.97 -45.42
C VAL A 505 -7.66 -34.01 -46.14
N THR A 506 -6.38 -34.14 -45.82
CA THR A 506 -5.47 -35.12 -46.43
C THR A 506 -5.74 -36.54 -45.92
N GLY A 507 -6.02 -36.71 -44.64
CA GLY A 507 -6.32 -37.99 -44.02
C GLY A 507 -7.64 -38.61 -44.49
N ALA A 508 -8.63 -37.78 -44.84
CA ALA A 508 -9.85 -38.26 -45.47
C ALA A 508 -9.60 -38.96 -46.82
N ALA A 509 -8.58 -38.49 -47.54
CA ALA A 509 -8.19 -39.12 -48.80
C ALA A 509 -7.49 -40.48 -48.62
N PHE A 510 -6.95 -40.77 -47.43
CA PHE A 510 -6.17 -41.96 -47.10
C PHE A 510 -6.79 -42.82 -45.97
N ASP A 511 -8.03 -42.52 -45.57
CA ASP A 511 -8.75 -43.16 -44.44
C ASP A 511 -7.98 -43.10 -43.09
N GLN A 512 -7.23 -42.01 -42.86
CA GLN A 512 -6.44 -41.80 -41.65
C GLN A 512 -6.85 -40.52 -40.92
N GLN A 513 -7.78 -40.66 -39.94
CA GLN A 513 -8.29 -39.52 -39.17
C GLN A 513 -7.58 -39.28 -37.80
N ALA A 514 -6.81 -40.25 -37.30
CA ALA A 514 -6.19 -40.18 -35.98
C ALA A 514 -5.25 -38.98 -35.81
N PRO A 515 -4.39 -38.58 -36.78
CA PRO A 515 -3.51 -37.41 -36.63
C PRO A 515 -4.27 -36.08 -36.51
N ALA A 516 -5.39 -35.93 -37.21
CA ALA A 516 -6.24 -34.75 -37.14
C ALA A 516 -6.91 -34.62 -35.74
N THR A 517 -7.41 -35.74 -35.20
CA THR A 517 -7.99 -35.79 -33.86
C THR A 517 -6.96 -35.46 -32.79
N ILE A 518 -5.75 -36.01 -32.87
CA ILE A 518 -4.66 -35.70 -31.94
C ILE A 518 -4.31 -34.18 -31.99
N SER A 519 -4.20 -33.63 -33.19
CA SER A 519 -3.90 -32.19 -33.37
C SER A 519 -5.00 -31.31 -32.78
N ALA A 520 -6.29 -31.68 -32.94
CA ALA A 520 -7.40 -30.95 -32.34
C ALA A 520 -7.42 -31.07 -30.80
N CYS A 521 -7.10 -32.23 -30.24
CA CYS A 521 -6.97 -32.42 -28.79
C CYS A 521 -5.83 -31.58 -28.21
N LEU A 522 -4.66 -31.54 -28.88
CA LEU A 522 -3.52 -30.73 -28.47
C LEU A 522 -3.84 -29.21 -28.57
N ALA A 523 -4.57 -28.78 -29.60
CA ALA A 523 -5.06 -27.43 -29.71
C ALA A 523 -6.00 -27.05 -28.56
N GLY A 524 -6.92 -27.94 -28.20
CA GLY A 524 -7.79 -27.77 -27.04
C GLY A 524 -7.01 -27.70 -25.74
N ALA A 525 -6.03 -28.56 -25.53
CA ALA A 525 -5.16 -28.55 -24.37
C ALA A 525 -4.37 -27.24 -24.27
N SER A 526 -3.88 -26.70 -25.41
CA SER A 526 -3.17 -25.40 -25.44
C SER A 526 -4.09 -24.23 -25.07
N LEU A 527 -5.37 -24.25 -25.45
CA LEU A 527 -6.35 -23.22 -25.03
C LEU A 527 -6.67 -23.32 -23.54
N VAL A 528 -6.82 -24.54 -23.01
CA VAL A 528 -6.98 -24.74 -21.57
C VAL A 528 -5.75 -24.22 -20.82
N GLY A 529 -4.53 -24.51 -21.33
CA GLY A 529 -3.29 -23.96 -20.78
C GLY A 529 -3.26 -22.43 -20.78
N ALA A 530 -3.66 -21.80 -21.87
CA ALA A 530 -3.77 -20.34 -21.94
C ALA A 530 -4.74 -19.78 -20.90
N GLU A 531 -5.90 -20.43 -20.69
CA GLU A 531 -6.87 -19.98 -19.67
C GLU A 531 -6.32 -20.13 -18.24
N MET A 532 -5.60 -21.21 -17.96
CA MET A 532 -4.91 -21.39 -16.67
C MET A 532 -3.83 -20.31 -16.43
N VAL A 533 -3.10 -19.94 -17.47
CA VAL A 533 -2.09 -18.86 -17.39
C VAL A 533 -2.77 -17.51 -17.13
N ARG A 534 -3.93 -17.24 -17.74
CA ARG A 534 -4.73 -16.04 -17.43
C ARG A 534 -5.20 -16.00 -15.98
N ASP A 535 -5.56 -17.13 -15.42
CA ASP A 535 -5.90 -17.20 -13.99
C ASP A 535 -4.70 -16.86 -13.12
N MET A 536 -3.50 -17.37 -13.47
CA MET A 536 -2.27 -17.00 -12.76
C MET A 536 -1.94 -15.50 -12.87
N GLN A 537 -2.05 -14.92 -14.07
CA GLN A 537 -1.86 -13.47 -14.27
C GLN A 537 -2.82 -12.66 -13.40
N HIS A 538 -4.06 -13.13 -13.32
CA HIS A 538 -5.08 -12.44 -12.52
C HIS A 538 -4.71 -12.34 -11.04
N GLU A 539 -4.01 -13.33 -10.49
CA GLU A 539 -3.55 -13.29 -9.09
C GLU A 539 -2.53 -12.17 -8.81
N PHE A 540 -1.81 -11.72 -9.82
CA PHE A 540 -0.93 -10.55 -9.71
C PHE A 540 -1.68 -9.22 -9.86
N VAL A 541 -2.93 -9.25 -10.32
CA VAL A 541 -3.70 -8.05 -10.66
C VAL A 541 -4.81 -7.77 -9.66
N SER A 542 -5.55 -8.79 -9.21
CA SER A 542 -6.73 -8.57 -8.36
C SER A 542 -7.02 -9.75 -7.44
N SER A 543 -7.55 -9.43 -6.25
CA SER A 543 -8.15 -10.42 -5.35
C SER A 543 -9.63 -10.70 -5.69
N VAL A 544 -10.26 -9.88 -6.54
CA VAL A 544 -11.61 -10.15 -7.03
C VAL A 544 -11.53 -11.23 -8.11
N PRO A 545 -12.25 -12.35 -7.98
CA PRO A 545 -12.19 -13.43 -8.96
C PRO A 545 -12.60 -12.99 -10.36
N ARG A 546 -12.03 -13.64 -11.38
CA ARG A 546 -12.49 -13.50 -12.78
C ARG A 546 -13.95 -13.93 -12.93
N ARG A 547 -14.61 -13.45 -13.99
CA ARG A 547 -15.99 -13.85 -14.31
C ARG A 547 -16.12 -15.38 -14.38
N GLY A 548 -17.15 -15.92 -13.75
CA GLY A 548 -17.45 -17.37 -13.72
C GLY A 548 -16.75 -18.14 -12.60
N VAL A 549 -15.84 -17.53 -11.85
CA VAL A 549 -15.27 -18.12 -10.64
C VAL A 549 -16.09 -17.65 -9.43
N PRO A 550 -16.44 -18.53 -8.49
CA PRO A 550 -17.14 -18.14 -7.27
C PRO A 550 -16.36 -17.06 -6.51
N LYS A 551 -17.06 -16.00 -6.09
CA LYS A 551 -16.48 -14.94 -5.28
C LYS A 551 -16.14 -15.50 -3.89
N PRO A 552 -14.94 -15.25 -3.34
CA PRO A 552 -14.63 -15.62 -1.97
C PRO A 552 -15.63 -14.98 -0.99
N LYS A 553 -15.91 -15.67 0.10
CA LYS A 553 -16.66 -15.07 1.21
C LYS A 553 -15.79 -14.02 1.89
N LEU A 554 -16.40 -13.02 2.48
CA LEU A 554 -15.67 -11.99 3.22
C LEU A 554 -14.92 -12.62 4.43
N TRP A 555 -15.54 -13.63 5.05
CA TRP A 555 -15.02 -14.42 6.16
C TRP A 555 -15.40 -15.91 6.03
#